data_e0c8d48835952b163d0e2c540cbccdfc
#
_entry.id   e0c8d48835952b163d0e2c540cbccdfc
#
_cell.length_a   1.000
_cell.length_b   1.000
_cell.length_c   1.000
_cell.angle_alpha   90.00
_cell.angle_beta   90.00
_cell.angle_gamma   90.00
#
_symmetry.space_group_name_H-M   'P 1'
#
loop_
_entity.id
_entity.type
_entity.pdbx_description
1 polymer ?
#
loop_
_entity_poly.entity_id
_entity_poly.type
_entity_poly.pdbx_seq_one_letter_code
_entity_poly.pdbx_strand_id
1 'polypeptide(L)'
;RARGKYIAYCEGDDYWTDPLKLQKQVDFMEENPEYSMCFHKVDILSPDVKDIGLYDHLCEREYSAYEIYDRWTIPTCSVLYNRHKLKPLRPKTCIFGDIVLFLSLANGGKLFCLDFVGGVYRRHSGGVSTQNNNKLHKALYHQYKEMEKIFPDVREISNKRKINYLGLLLYDNSSRDTWKFRFQYMWLNKRLFISKFLIITIID
;
A
#
# COMPACT_ATOMS: atom_id res chain seq x y z
N ARG A 1 14.20 17.45 -0.13
CA ARG A 1 14.61 18.69 0.57
C ARG A 1 14.93 18.43 2.05
N ALA A 2 14.36 17.40 2.66
CA ALA A 2 14.65 17.02 4.04
C ALA A 2 16.12 16.56 4.19
N ARG A 3 16.81 17.05 5.25
CA ARG A 3 18.24 16.79 5.50
C ARG A 3 18.49 15.86 6.68
N GLY A 4 17.47 15.60 7.50
CA GLY A 4 17.56 14.76 8.69
C GLY A 4 17.91 13.29 8.38
N LYS A 5 18.42 12.58 9.38
CA LYS A 5 18.61 11.11 9.33
C LYS A 5 17.27 10.41 9.18
N TYR A 6 16.28 10.87 9.93
CA TYR A 6 14.91 10.37 9.88
C TYR A 6 13.98 11.36 9.17
N ILE A 7 13.02 10.81 8.45
CA ILE A 7 11.94 11.55 7.81
C ILE A 7 10.61 11.09 8.43
N ALA A 8 9.89 12.02 9.03
CA ALA A 8 8.51 11.83 9.44
C ALA A 8 7.57 12.35 8.34
N TYR A 9 6.54 11.61 8.05
CA TYR A 9 5.58 11.94 7.00
C TYR A 9 4.23 12.33 7.62
N CYS A 10 3.59 13.36 7.11
CA CYS A 10 2.23 13.75 7.47
C CYS A 10 1.61 14.49 6.28
N GLU A 11 0.44 14.05 5.84
CA GLU A 11 -0.32 14.70 4.79
C GLU A 11 -1.03 15.95 5.33
N GLY A 12 -1.40 16.88 4.46
CA GLY A 12 -1.93 18.18 4.88
C GLY A 12 -3.34 18.13 5.49
N ASP A 13 -4.04 17.02 5.34
CA ASP A 13 -5.36 16.75 5.90
C ASP A 13 -5.31 15.92 7.20
N ASP A 14 -4.16 15.36 7.55
CA ASP A 14 -3.93 14.60 8.77
C ASP A 14 -3.23 15.44 9.85
N TYR A 15 -3.19 14.95 11.10
CA TYR A 15 -2.47 15.60 12.18
C TYR A 15 -2.02 14.64 13.28
N TRP A 16 -0.94 15.01 13.98
CA TRP A 16 -0.43 14.25 15.12
C TRP A 16 -1.08 14.70 16.42
N THR A 17 -1.37 13.74 17.29
CA THR A 17 -2.01 13.96 18.60
C THR A 17 -1.10 13.68 19.79
N ASP A 18 -0.08 12.82 19.62
CA ASP A 18 0.87 12.51 20.67
C ASP A 18 2.10 13.43 20.55
N PRO A 19 2.36 14.32 21.55
CA PRO A 19 3.53 15.20 21.53
C PRO A 19 4.86 14.44 21.60
N LEU A 20 4.87 13.20 22.07
CA LEU A 20 6.05 12.34 22.13
C LEU A 20 6.20 11.40 20.93
N LYS A 21 5.31 11.48 19.93
CA LYS A 21 5.33 10.62 18.75
C LYS A 21 6.69 10.48 18.11
N LEU A 22 7.32 11.62 17.79
CA LEU A 22 8.62 11.60 17.10
C LEU A 22 9.72 11.04 18.00
N GLN A 23 9.70 11.36 19.31
CA GLN A 23 10.68 10.83 20.25
C GLN A 23 10.57 9.31 20.34
N LYS A 24 9.37 8.76 20.58
CA LYS A 24 9.14 7.31 20.63
C LYS A 24 9.62 6.58 19.39
N GLN A 25 9.35 7.15 18.21
CA GLN A 25 9.76 6.57 16.94
C GLN A 25 11.27 6.64 16.70
N VAL A 26 11.91 7.76 17.06
CA VAL A 26 13.36 7.91 16.94
C VAL A 26 14.08 6.99 17.91
N ASP A 27 13.65 6.91 19.18
CA ASP A 27 14.24 6.00 20.17
C ASP A 27 14.19 4.55 19.68
N PHE A 28 13.03 4.09 19.21
CA PHE A 28 12.89 2.76 18.62
C PHE A 28 13.86 2.53 17.44
N MET A 29 13.97 3.49 16.52
CA MET A 29 14.82 3.37 15.34
C MET A 29 16.33 3.44 15.64
N GLU A 30 16.72 4.11 16.72
CA GLU A 30 18.12 4.15 17.18
C GLU A 30 18.51 2.84 17.91
N GLU A 31 17.59 2.28 18.69
CA GLU A 31 17.80 1.00 19.38
C GLU A 31 17.75 -0.21 18.46
N ASN A 32 17.07 -0.09 17.32
CA ASN A 32 16.80 -1.19 16.39
C ASN A 32 17.26 -0.84 14.96
N PRO A 33 18.58 -0.85 14.71
CA PRO A 33 19.14 -0.36 13.44
C PRO A 33 18.79 -1.23 12.22
N GLU A 34 18.27 -2.44 12.37
CA GLU A 34 17.80 -3.28 11.26
C GLU A 34 16.53 -2.77 10.59
N TYR A 35 15.71 -1.95 11.29
CA TYR A 35 14.50 -1.39 10.71
C TYR A 35 14.80 -0.21 9.79
N SER A 36 14.09 -0.13 8.70
CA SER A 36 14.11 0.99 7.76
C SER A 36 13.01 2.00 8.06
N MET A 37 11.92 1.54 8.65
CA MET A 37 10.74 2.34 8.95
C MET A 37 10.02 1.78 10.17
N CYS A 38 9.47 2.67 11.00
CA CYS A 38 8.42 2.35 11.95
C CYS A 38 7.18 3.23 11.69
N PHE A 39 6.04 2.73 12.13
CA PHE A 39 4.75 3.42 12.06
C PHE A 39 3.93 3.06 13.31
N HIS A 40 2.79 3.69 13.50
CA HIS A 40 1.95 3.49 14.69
C HIS A 40 0.47 3.45 14.31
N LYS A 41 -0.39 3.13 15.27
CA LYS A 41 -1.84 3.18 15.14
C LYS A 41 -2.33 4.63 15.02
N VAL A 42 -3.47 4.81 14.38
CA VAL A 42 -4.14 6.11 14.25
C VAL A 42 -5.61 5.98 14.59
N ASP A 43 -6.19 7.07 15.07
CA ASP A 43 -7.64 7.25 15.06
C ASP A 43 -8.12 7.65 13.67
N ILE A 44 -9.31 7.24 13.28
CA ILE A 44 -9.93 7.61 12.01
C ILE A 44 -11.01 8.65 12.26
N LEU A 45 -10.85 9.81 11.66
CA LEU A 45 -11.91 10.83 11.59
C LEU A 45 -12.57 10.78 10.23
N SER A 46 -13.82 10.35 10.18
CA SER A 46 -14.57 10.08 8.94
C SER A 46 -15.97 10.68 8.99
N PRO A 47 -16.10 12.04 8.93
CA PRO A 47 -17.39 12.71 9.18
C PRO A 47 -18.42 12.50 8.06
N ASP A 48 -17.99 12.32 6.82
CA ASP A 48 -18.83 12.28 5.62
C ASP A 48 -18.70 10.99 4.78
N VAL A 49 -17.90 10.03 5.24
CA VAL A 49 -17.75 8.72 4.61
C VAL A 49 -17.84 7.60 5.64
N LYS A 50 -18.37 6.45 5.24
CA LYS A 50 -18.49 5.31 6.13
C LYS A 50 -17.10 4.85 6.60
N ASP A 51 -16.90 4.74 7.90
CA ASP A 51 -15.75 4.05 8.47
C ASP A 51 -15.86 2.55 8.17
N ILE A 52 -14.76 1.95 7.69
CA ILE A 52 -14.66 0.55 7.32
C ILE A 52 -13.60 -0.20 8.15
N GLY A 53 -13.18 0.37 9.27
CA GLY A 53 -12.14 -0.24 10.10
C GLY A 53 -10.81 -0.40 9.37
N LEU A 54 -10.41 0.58 8.57
CA LEU A 54 -9.29 0.47 7.62
C LEU A 54 -7.97 0.04 8.29
N TYR A 55 -7.74 0.48 9.52
CA TYR A 55 -6.51 0.23 10.27
C TYR A 55 -6.71 -0.57 11.57
N ASP A 56 -7.89 -1.13 11.82
CA ASP A 56 -8.23 -1.87 13.04
C ASP A 56 -7.36 -3.12 13.26
N HIS A 57 -6.77 -3.64 12.19
CA HIS A 57 -5.90 -4.81 12.22
C HIS A 57 -4.45 -4.50 12.62
N LEU A 58 -4.10 -3.23 12.85
CA LEU A 58 -2.75 -2.87 13.25
C LEU A 58 -2.46 -3.32 14.69
N CYS A 59 -1.37 -4.03 14.88
CA CYS A 59 -0.86 -4.45 16.17
C CYS A 59 0.67 -4.34 16.20
N GLU A 60 1.24 -4.34 17.39
CA GLU A 60 2.68 -4.24 17.58
C GLU A 60 3.39 -5.49 17.07
N ARG A 61 4.06 -5.36 15.93
CA ARG A 61 4.88 -6.39 15.32
C ARG A 61 5.61 -5.93 14.06
N GLU A 62 6.45 -6.79 13.54
CA GLU A 62 6.97 -6.66 12.17
C GLU A 62 5.87 -6.89 11.13
N TYR A 63 5.99 -6.16 10.02
CA TYR A 63 5.14 -6.30 8.84
C TYR A 63 5.98 -6.56 7.60
N SER A 64 5.60 -7.56 6.84
CA SER A 64 6.23 -7.86 5.55
C SER A 64 5.76 -6.91 4.45
N ALA A 65 6.57 -6.76 3.41
CA ALA A 65 6.19 -6.04 2.20
C ALA A 65 4.90 -6.61 1.57
N TYR A 66 4.71 -7.93 1.64
CA TYR A 66 3.52 -8.62 1.15
C TYR A 66 2.27 -8.15 1.88
N GLU A 67 2.27 -8.17 3.23
CA GLU A 67 1.11 -7.76 4.04
C GLU A 67 0.75 -6.29 3.83
N ILE A 68 1.76 -5.42 3.78
CA ILE A 68 1.57 -3.99 3.54
C ILE A 68 0.92 -3.75 2.17
N TYR A 69 1.39 -4.44 1.14
CA TYR A 69 0.87 -4.27 -0.21
C TYR A 69 -0.51 -4.91 -0.39
N ASP A 70 -0.80 -6.04 0.26
CA ASP A 70 -2.10 -6.70 0.17
C ASP A 70 -3.21 -5.88 0.81
N ARG A 71 -2.98 -5.36 2.01
CA ARG A 71 -4.01 -4.66 2.79
C ARG A 71 -3.94 -3.14 2.73
N TRP A 72 -2.87 -2.59 2.16
CA TRP A 72 -2.58 -1.15 2.21
C TRP A 72 -2.58 -0.61 3.65
N THR A 73 -1.80 -1.26 4.48
CA THR A 73 -1.91 -1.32 5.93
C THR A 73 -1.45 -0.06 6.66
N ILE A 74 -0.63 0.81 6.05
CA ILE A 74 0.08 1.86 6.79
C ILE A 74 -0.59 3.22 6.59
N PRO A 75 -1.08 3.86 7.68
CA PRO A 75 -1.51 5.25 7.60
C PRO A 75 -0.30 6.16 7.41
N THR A 76 -0.32 6.96 6.35
CA THR A 76 0.84 7.75 5.90
C THR A 76 1.35 8.70 6.99
N CYS A 77 0.44 9.33 7.74
CA CYS A 77 0.77 10.26 8.84
C CYS A 77 1.47 9.59 10.04
N SER A 78 1.45 8.26 10.12
CA SER A 78 2.08 7.51 11.22
C SER A 78 3.56 7.23 11.01
N VAL A 79 4.07 7.42 9.79
CA VAL A 79 5.37 6.92 9.36
C VAL A 79 6.53 7.77 9.83
N LEU A 80 7.60 7.09 10.27
CA LEU A 80 8.97 7.62 10.40
C LEU A 80 9.95 6.62 9.80
N TYR A 81 10.86 7.07 8.94
CA TYR A 81 11.81 6.18 8.28
C TYR A 81 13.24 6.74 8.23
N ASN A 82 14.20 5.84 8.18
CA ASN A 82 15.62 6.18 8.00
C ASN A 82 15.88 6.46 6.51
N ARG A 83 16.22 7.71 6.18
CA ARG A 83 16.50 8.14 4.81
C ARG A 83 17.60 7.34 4.12
N HIS A 84 18.62 6.89 4.86
CA HIS A 84 19.75 6.17 4.31
C HIS A 84 19.43 4.71 3.94
N LYS A 85 18.31 4.19 4.45
CA LYS A 85 17.81 2.85 4.12
C LYS A 85 16.82 2.84 2.96
N LEU A 86 16.44 3.99 2.43
CA LEU A 86 15.56 4.07 1.29
C LEU A 86 16.26 3.53 0.03
N LYS A 87 15.76 2.43 -0.52
CA LYS A 87 16.16 1.88 -1.82
C LYS A 87 15.04 2.14 -2.83
N PRO A 88 15.09 3.27 -3.58
CA PRO A 88 13.95 3.73 -4.36
C PRO A 88 13.54 2.77 -5.46
N LEU A 89 12.29 2.36 -5.47
CA LEU A 89 11.62 1.75 -6.60
C LEU A 89 11.09 2.85 -7.53
N ARG A 90 11.18 2.66 -8.82
CA ARG A 90 10.80 3.68 -9.82
C ARG A 90 9.83 3.09 -10.85
N PRO A 91 8.55 2.89 -10.49
CA PRO A 91 7.55 2.50 -11.47
C PRO A 91 7.33 3.62 -12.49
N LYS A 92 7.09 3.26 -13.75
CA LYS A 92 6.75 4.23 -14.81
C LYS A 92 5.40 4.88 -14.58
N THR A 93 4.48 4.17 -13.94
CA THR A 93 3.15 4.64 -13.56
C THR A 93 3.01 4.52 -12.06
N CYS A 94 2.76 5.65 -11.39
CA CYS A 94 2.53 5.70 -9.95
C CYS A 94 1.40 6.69 -9.70
N ILE A 95 0.32 6.22 -9.08
CA ILE A 95 -0.78 7.08 -8.61
C ILE A 95 -0.78 7.21 -7.09
N PHE A 96 -0.38 6.16 -6.39
CA PHE A 96 -0.20 6.16 -4.94
C PHE A 96 1.30 6.01 -4.63
N GLY A 97 1.93 7.12 -4.30
CA GLY A 97 3.37 7.18 -4.03
C GLY A 97 3.77 6.60 -2.69
N ASP A 98 2.86 6.61 -1.72
CA ASP A 98 3.01 6.07 -0.37
C ASP A 98 3.35 4.57 -0.40
N ILE A 99 2.59 3.76 -1.13
CA ILE A 99 2.86 2.32 -1.22
C ILE A 99 4.21 2.02 -1.91
N VAL A 100 4.60 2.84 -2.89
CA VAL A 100 5.91 2.71 -3.55
C VAL A 100 7.04 3.07 -2.59
N LEU A 101 6.84 4.09 -1.75
CA LEU A 101 7.77 4.46 -0.69
C LEU A 101 7.91 3.33 0.33
N PHE A 102 6.80 2.75 0.81
CA PHE A 102 6.83 1.69 1.81
C PHE A 102 7.53 0.42 1.30
N LEU A 103 7.27 0.02 0.06
CA LEU A 103 7.97 -1.09 -0.57
C LEU A 103 9.46 -0.78 -0.82
N SER A 104 9.80 0.47 -1.14
CA SER A 104 11.20 0.91 -1.27
C SER A 104 11.94 0.82 0.07
N LEU A 105 11.25 1.09 1.17
CA LEU A 105 11.78 0.96 2.53
C LEU A 105 11.88 -0.51 2.96
N ALA A 106 10.87 -1.34 2.64
CA ALA A 106 10.91 -2.78 2.87
C ALA A 106 12.10 -3.45 2.17
N ASN A 107 12.50 -2.94 1.00
CA ASN A 107 13.70 -3.38 0.29
C ASN A 107 15.02 -2.95 0.97
N GLY A 108 14.97 -2.00 1.89
CA GLY A 108 16.11 -1.44 2.63
C GLY A 108 16.25 -1.94 4.06
N GLY A 109 15.26 -2.58 4.63
CA GLY A 109 15.25 -3.08 6.01
C GLY A 109 13.86 -3.52 6.45
N LYS A 110 13.72 -3.90 7.71
CA LYS A 110 12.46 -4.33 8.32
C LYS A 110 11.52 -3.15 8.57
N LEU A 111 10.24 -3.45 8.73
CA LEU A 111 9.16 -2.49 9.00
C LEU A 111 8.43 -2.91 10.28
N PHE A 112 8.18 -1.98 11.21
CA PHE A 112 7.58 -2.27 12.50
C PHE A 112 6.43 -1.34 12.85
N CYS A 113 5.36 -1.89 13.39
CA CYS A 113 4.25 -1.13 13.97
C CYS A 113 4.43 -0.99 15.48
N LEU A 114 4.46 0.23 16.00
CA LEU A 114 4.52 0.52 17.43
C LEU A 114 3.11 0.57 18.04
N ASP A 115 2.97 0.12 19.29
CA ASP A 115 1.68 0.04 20.00
C ASP A 115 1.29 1.34 20.70
N PHE A 116 1.06 2.40 19.89
CA PHE A 116 0.44 3.62 20.41
C PHE A 116 -0.36 4.33 19.30
N VAL A 117 -1.32 5.13 19.70
CA VAL A 117 -2.06 6.03 18.80
C VAL A 117 -1.36 7.38 18.82
N GLY A 118 -0.76 7.79 17.69
CA GLY A 118 0.05 9.00 17.62
C GLY A 118 -0.50 10.08 16.69
N GLY A 119 -1.64 9.85 16.06
CA GLY A 119 -2.25 10.81 15.13
C GLY A 119 -3.64 10.42 14.69
N VAL A 120 -4.23 11.30 13.91
CA VAL A 120 -5.56 11.12 13.29
C VAL A 120 -5.42 11.11 11.79
N TYR A 121 -5.95 10.04 11.17
CA TYR A 121 -6.13 9.92 9.73
C TYR A 121 -7.53 10.42 9.34
N ARG A 122 -7.60 11.46 8.52
CA ARG A 122 -8.88 12.02 8.08
C ARG A 122 -9.33 11.44 6.75
N ARG A 123 -10.52 10.85 6.75
CA ARG A 123 -11.20 10.40 5.53
C ARG A 123 -12.32 11.35 5.17
N HIS A 124 -12.34 11.83 3.96
CA HIS A 124 -13.38 12.71 3.44
C HIS A 124 -13.70 12.39 1.98
N SER A 125 -14.86 12.84 1.50
CA SER A 125 -15.36 12.56 0.15
C SER A 125 -14.46 13.11 -0.97
N GLY A 126 -13.69 14.17 -0.70
CA GLY A 126 -12.71 14.73 -1.64
C GLY A 126 -11.37 14.01 -1.72
N GLY A 127 -11.11 13.03 -0.83
CA GLY A 127 -9.86 12.28 -0.79
C GLY A 127 -9.65 11.40 -2.01
N VAL A 128 -8.39 11.22 -2.44
CA VAL A 128 -8.07 10.35 -3.59
C VAL A 128 -8.46 8.89 -3.30
N SER A 129 -8.31 8.43 -2.07
CA SER A 129 -8.64 7.08 -1.63
C SER A 129 -10.14 6.76 -1.62
N THR A 130 -11.00 7.80 -1.61
CA THR A 130 -12.46 7.64 -1.63
C THR A 130 -13.05 7.68 -3.03
N GLN A 131 -12.27 8.03 -4.05
CA GLN A 131 -12.73 8.06 -5.43
C GLN A 131 -12.97 6.65 -5.97
N ASN A 132 -14.05 6.51 -6.74
CA ASN A 132 -14.40 5.27 -7.44
C ASN A 132 -14.79 5.60 -8.87
N ASN A 133 -13.80 5.64 -9.76
CA ASN A 133 -14.01 5.97 -11.17
C ASN A 133 -13.03 5.23 -12.09
N ASN A 134 -13.37 5.13 -13.37
CA ASN A 134 -12.58 4.40 -14.36
C ASN A 134 -11.18 4.95 -14.57
N LYS A 135 -10.98 6.26 -14.40
CA LYS A 135 -9.65 6.88 -14.51
C LYS A 135 -8.73 6.33 -13.42
N LEU A 136 -9.23 6.23 -12.19
CA LEU A 136 -8.51 5.66 -11.07
C LEU A 136 -8.26 4.14 -11.27
N HIS A 137 -9.30 3.38 -11.66
CA HIS A 137 -9.18 1.94 -11.91
C HIS A 137 -8.12 1.62 -12.98
N LYS A 138 -8.09 2.39 -14.09
CA LYS A 138 -7.08 2.25 -15.14
C LYS A 138 -5.68 2.56 -14.64
N ALA A 139 -5.52 3.62 -13.86
CA ALA A 139 -4.24 4.01 -13.28
C ALA A 139 -3.72 2.97 -12.28
N LEU A 140 -4.58 2.45 -11.40
CA LEU A 140 -4.26 1.35 -10.47
C LEU A 140 -3.87 0.07 -11.20
N TYR A 141 -4.62 -0.33 -12.24
CA TYR A 141 -4.23 -1.47 -13.07
C TYR A 141 -2.80 -1.33 -13.61
N HIS A 142 -2.44 -0.16 -14.12
CA HIS A 142 -1.09 0.10 -14.63
C HIS A 142 -0.04 0.12 -13.51
N GLN A 143 -0.35 0.69 -12.35
CA GLN A 143 0.55 0.67 -11.19
C GLN A 143 0.83 -0.78 -10.75
N TYR A 144 -0.20 -1.63 -10.59
CA TYR A 144 -0.01 -3.04 -10.24
C TYR A 144 0.82 -3.80 -11.29
N LYS A 145 0.61 -3.50 -12.59
CA LYS A 145 1.39 -4.08 -13.69
C LYS A 145 2.87 -3.69 -13.65
N GLU A 146 3.19 -2.48 -13.20
CA GLU A 146 4.58 -2.06 -13.03
C GLU A 146 5.18 -2.65 -11.75
N MET A 147 4.44 -2.66 -10.64
CA MET A 147 4.94 -3.16 -9.36
C MET A 147 5.32 -4.64 -9.42
N GLU A 148 4.57 -5.50 -10.11
CA GLU A 148 4.92 -6.92 -10.27
C GLU A 148 6.27 -7.17 -10.95
N LYS A 149 6.75 -6.19 -11.75
CA LYS A 149 8.03 -6.29 -12.46
C LYS A 149 9.20 -5.84 -11.60
N ILE A 150 9.00 -4.76 -10.82
CA ILE A 150 10.06 -4.12 -10.06
C ILE A 150 10.16 -4.63 -8.62
N PHE A 151 9.11 -5.32 -8.14
CA PHE A 151 9.08 -5.92 -6.81
C PHE A 151 8.42 -7.32 -6.88
N PRO A 152 9.20 -8.37 -7.17
CA PRO A 152 8.67 -9.72 -7.42
C PRO A 152 7.84 -10.32 -6.29
N ASP A 153 8.14 -9.98 -5.03
CA ASP A 153 7.46 -10.51 -3.85
C ASP A 153 5.96 -10.19 -3.80
N VAL A 154 5.55 -9.11 -4.49
CA VAL A 154 4.13 -8.71 -4.58
C VAL A 154 3.43 -9.15 -5.86
N ARG A 155 4.05 -10.04 -6.65
CA ARG A 155 3.53 -10.48 -7.96
C ARG A 155 2.14 -11.13 -7.86
N GLU A 156 1.94 -12.00 -6.88
CA GLU A 156 0.67 -12.69 -6.71
C GLU A 156 -0.47 -11.72 -6.42
N ILE A 157 -0.25 -10.79 -5.48
CA ILE A 157 -1.23 -9.76 -5.14
C ILE A 157 -1.50 -8.85 -6.33
N SER A 158 -0.43 -8.42 -7.03
CA SER A 158 -0.55 -7.58 -8.22
C SER A 158 -1.43 -8.25 -9.28
N ASN A 159 -1.29 -9.58 -9.47
CA ASN A 159 -2.13 -10.33 -10.39
C ASN A 159 -3.61 -10.35 -9.95
N LYS A 160 -3.89 -10.62 -8.68
CA LYS A 160 -5.25 -10.60 -8.13
C LYS A 160 -5.89 -9.21 -8.31
N ARG A 161 -5.18 -8.16 -7.94
CA ARG A 161 -5.66 -6.78 -8.03
C ARG A 161 -5.88 -6.34 -9.48
N LYS A 162 -4.97 -6.68 -10.41
CA LYS A 162 -5.15 -6.40 -11.85
C LYS A 162 -6.44 -7.02 -12.39
N ILE A 163 -6.75 -8.27 -12.00
CA ILE A 163 -7.99 -8.94 -12.42
C ILE A 163 -9.22 -8.17 -11.91
N ASN A 164 -9.21 -7.75 -10.65
CA ASN A 164 -10.31 -6.98 -10.08
C ASN A 164 -10.54 -5.66 -10.84
N TYR A 165 -9.46 -4.89 -11.08
CA TYR A 165 -9.59 -3.63 -11.81
C TYR A 165 -9.96 -3.82 -13.29
N LEU A 166 -9.49 -4.88 -13.92
CA LEU A 166 -9.95 -5.23 -15.28
C LEU A 166 -11.45 -5.57 -15.27
N GLY A 167 -11.94 -6.30 -14.27
CA GLY A 167 -13.37 -6.59 -14.10
C GLY A 167 -14.20 -5.31 -13.97
N LEU A 168 -13.77 -4.37 -13.14
CA LEU A 168 -14.44 -3.07 -12.98
C LEU A 168 -14.44 -2.24 -14.27
N LEU A 169 -13.32 -2.20 -15.00
CA LEU A 169 -13.21 -1.52 -16.29
C LEU A 169 -14.05 -2.15 -17.40
N LEU A 170 -14.32 -3.47 -17.31
CA LEU A 170 -15.17 -4.18 -18.27
C LEU A 170 -16.66 -4.00 -17.96
N TYR A 171 -17.01 -3.84 -16.68
CA TYR A 171 -18.41 -3.59 -16.27
C TYR A 171 -18.88 -2.24 -16.79
N ASP A 172 -18.02 -1.23 -16.76
CA ASP A 172 -18.31 0.07 -17.37
C ASP A 172 -17.88 0.09 -18.84
N ASN A 173 -18.83 -0.16 -19.74
CA ASN A 173 -18.65 -0.23 -21.20
C ASN A 173 -18.15 1.08 -21.87
N SER A 174 -17.81 2.12 -21.11
CA SER A 174 -17.39 3.44 -21.59
C SER A 174 -15.96 3.49 -22.16
N SER A 175 -15.16 2.45 -21.98
CA SER A 175 -13.74 2.42 -22.36
C SER A 175 -13.55 2.02 -23.82
N ARG A 176 -12.89 2.89 -24.64
CA ARG A 176 -12.46 2.58 -26.01
C ARG A 176 -11.52 1.37 -26.12
N ASP A 177 -10.89 0.98 -25.02
CA ASP A 177 -9.94 -0.15 -24.93
C ASP A 177 -10.58 -1.44 -24.42
N THR A 178 -11.91 -1.54 -24.36
CA THR A 178 -12.66 -2.65 -23.73
C THR A 178 -12.22 -4.03 -24.27
N TRP A 179 -11.93 -4.18 -25.56
CA TRP A 179 -11.48 -5.43 -26.14
C TRP A 179 -10.10 -5.90 -25.65
N LYS A 180 -9.16 -4.96 -25.46
CA LYS A 180 -7.81 -5.25 -24.89
C LYS A 180 -7.93 -5.71 -23.44
N PHE A 181 -8.80 -5.06 -22.64
CA PHE A 181 -9.05 -5.43 -21.26
C PHE A 181 -9.74 -6.80 -21.16
N ARG A 182 -10.71 -7.12 -22.06
CA ARG A 182 -11.34 -8.43 -22.14
C ARG A 182 -10.32 -9.53 -22.40
N PHE A 183 -9.43 -9.36 -23.34
CA PHE A 183 -8.37 -10.32 -23.66
C PHE A 183 -7.42 -10.52 -22.48
N GLN A 184 -6.97 -9.44 -21.84
CA GLN A 184 -6.10 -9.49 -20.66
C GLN A 184 -6.79 -10.14 -19.46
N TYR A 185 -8.06 -9.84 -19.23
CA TYR A 185 -8.87 -10.46 -18.17
C TYR A 185 -8.98 -11.98 -18.37
N MET A 186 -9.34 -12.43 -19.56
CA MET A 186 -9.42 -13.85 -19.89
C MET A 186 -8.07 -14.56 -19.71
N TRP A 187 -6.99 -13.94 -20.18
CA TRP A 187 -5.66 -14.52 -20.08
C TRP A 187 -5.16 -14.64 -18.62
N LEU A 188 -5.39 -13.65 -17.80
CA LEU A 188 -5.03 -13.66 -16.38
C LEU A 188 -5.87 -14.66 -15.59
N ASN A 189 -7.18 -14.72 -15.84
CA ASN A 189 -8.07 -15.70 -15.20
C ASN A 189 -7.70 -17.14 -15.58
N LYS A 190 -7.40 -17.40 -16.86
CA LYS A 190 -6.97 -18.72 -17.31
C LYS A 190 -5.69 -19.16 -16.61
N ARG A 191 -4.74 -18.28 -16.41
CA ARG A 191 -3.49 -18.56 -15.71
C ARG A 191 -3.71 -18.90 -14.23
N LEU A 192 -4.61 -18.19 -13.54
CA LEU A 192 -4.97 -18.50 -12.15
C LEU A 192 -5.76 -19.82 -12.04
N PHE A 193 -6.60 -20.11 -12.99
CA PHE A 193 -7.33 -21.38 -13.06
C PHE A 193 -6.38 -22.57 -13.25
N ILE A 194 -5.43 -22.45 -14.16
CA ILE A 194 -4.40 -23.50 -14.42
C ILE A 194 -3.51 -23.68 -13.18
N SER A 195 -3.08 -22.63 -12.50
CA SER A 195 -2.25 -22.74 -11.30
C SER A 195 -2.98 -23.44 -10.15
N LYS A 196 -4.26 -23.16 -9.94
CA LYS A 196 -5.09 -23.86 -8.95
C LYS A 196 -5.33 -25.32 -9.29
N PHE A 197 -5.51 -25.65 -10.56
CA PHE A 197 -5.72 -27.04 -11.03
C PHE A 197 -4.44 -27.87 -10.89
N LEU A 198 -3.28 -27.28 -11.15
CA LEU A 198 -1.98 -27.96 -10.94
C LEU A 198 -1.69 -28.27 -9.47
N ILE A 199 -2.12 -27.40 -8.54
CA ILE A 199 -1.97 -27.66 -7.10
C ILE A 199 -2.89 -28.81 -6.63
N ILE A 200 -4.08 -28.92 -7.19
CA ILE A 200 -5.01 -30.03 -6.84
C ILE A 200 -4.51 -31.39 -7.40
N THR A 201 -3.81 -31.39 -8.52
CA THR A 201 -3.29 -32.63 -9.14
C THR A 201 -1.99 -33.13 -8.48
N ILE A 202 -1.35 -32.36 -7.63
CA ILE A 202 -0.14 -32.75 -6.88
C ILE A 202 -0.48 -33.30 -5.47
N ILE A 203 -1.73 -33.23 -5.03
CA ILE A 203 -2.21 -33.64 -3.69
C ILE A 203 -2.95 -34.99 -3.74
N ASP A 204 -3.25 -35.55 -4.89
CA ASP A 204 -3.71 -36.93 -5.11
C ASP A 204 -2.53 -37.85 -5.48
#